data_a218d9f287e3065220b86ddb63772db6
#
_entry.id   a218d9f287e3065220b86ddb63772db6
#
_cell.length_a   1.000
_cell.length_b   1.000
_cell.length_c   1.000
_cell.angle_alpha   90.00
_cell.angle_beta   90.00
_cell.angle_gamma   90.00
#
_symmetry.space_group_name_H-M   'P 1'
#
loop_
_entity.id
_entity.type
_entity.pdbx_description
1 polymer ?
#
loop_
_entity_poly.entity_id
_entity_poly.type
_entity_poly.pdbx_seq_one_letter_code
_entity_poly.pdbx_strand_id
1 'polypeptide(L)'
;METIRFSSVVPQVFSSIANQLESDIWSTEAVFQKGHLYLVEADSGKGKSTFCSYVVGYRRDYSGHVMFDETDTMSFTVKDWVNVRQRHISHLFQELRLFPELTALENVEIKNAITGFKSREEIIEWFDMLGIGDKLNAKIGRMSFGQQQRVAMIRALVQPFDFILVDEPISHLDDTNSDIMAKIMMTEAKDQGAGVIVTSIGKRMNLNYEKTFKL
;
A
#
# COMPACT_ATOMS: atom_id res chain seq x y z
N MET A 1 3.32 -15.42 1.99
CA MET A 1 4.29 -14.80 1.05
C MET A 1 5.37 -14.15 1.88
N GLU A 2 6.63 -14.58 1.69
CA GLU A 2 7.76 -14.12 2.51
C GLU A 2 8.58 -13.02 1.80
N THR A 3 8.57 -13.01 0.46
CA THR A 3 9.38 -12.06 -0.31
C THR A 3 8.65 -11.53 -1.54
N ILE A 4 8.93 -10.25 -1.86
CA ILE A 4 8.65 -9.64 -3.17
C ILE A 4 10.01 -9.26 -3.77
N ARG A 5 10.32 -9.76 -4.97
CA ARG A 5 11.61 -9.53 -5.63
C ARG A 5 11.39 -8.94 -7.03
N PHE A 6 12.15 -7.91 -7.33
CA PHE A 6 12.30 -7.34 -8.66
C PHE A 6 13.67 -7.73 -9.18
N SER A 7 13.74 -8.50 -10.26
CA SER A 7 14.99 -8.99 -10.85
C SER A 7 15.14 -8.44 -12.26
N SER A 8 16.05 -7.48 -12.44
CA SER A 8 16.32 -6.79 -13.72
C SER A 8 15.05 -6.25 -14.40
N VAL A 9 14.10 -5.77 -13.61
CA VAL A 9 12.83 -5.26 -14.15
C VAL A 9 13.03 -3.92 -14.84
N VAL A 10 12.60 -3.83 -16.11
CA VAL A 10 12.56 -2.59 -16.87
C VAL A 10 11.12 -2.34 -17.34
N PRO A 11 10.44 -1.32 -16.81
CA PRO A 11 9.13 -0.92 -17.31
C PRO A 11 9.17 -0.56 -18.79
N GLN A 12 8.17 -0.94 -19.57
CA GLN A 12 8.13 -0.67 -21.01
C GLN A 12 8.27 0.84 -21.31
N VAL A 13 7.71 1.70 -20.45
CA VAL A 13 7.80 3.17 -20.57
C VAL A 13 9.25 3.69 -20.46
N PHE A 14 10.17 2.92 -19.89
CA PHE A 14 11.57 3.28 -19.71
C PHE A 14 12.50 2.46 -20.60
N SER A 15 11.99 1.60 -21.49
CA SER A 15 12.80 0.70 -22.31
C SER A 15 13.85 1.42 -23.17
N SER A 16 13.53 2.61 -23.69
CA SER A 16 14.45 3.42 -24.51
C SER A 16 15.59 4.07 -23.73
N ILE A 17 15.49 4.18 -22.42
CA ILE A 17 16.48 4.81 -21.53
C ILE A 17 16.98 3.83 -20.44
N ALA A 18 16.76 2.53 -20.61
CA ALA A 18 17.06 1.53 -19.59
C ALA A 18 18.51 1.60 -19.07
N ASN A 19 19.48 1.85 -19.95
CA ASN A 19 20.90 1.99 -19.58
C ASN A 19 21.25 3.30 -18.86
N GLN A 20 20.31 4.24 -18.75
CA GLN A 20 20.49 5.55 -18.10
C GLN A 20 19.66 5.66 -16.82
N LEU A 21 18.94 4.60 -16.45
CA LEU A 21 18.16 4.58 -15.22
C LEU A 21 19.08 4.46 -14.01
N GLU A 22 19.12 5.51 -13.20
CA GLU A 22 19.74 5.48 -11.88
C GLU A 22 18.67 5.10 -10.87
N SER A 23 18.48 3.81 -10.64
CA SER A 23 17.41 3.27 -9.76
C SER A 23 17.93 2.06 -8.99
N ASP A 24 17.51 1.95 -7.74
CA ASP A 24 17.77 0.78 -6.89
C ASP A 24 16.81 -0.39 -7.17
N ILE A 25 15.79 -0.17 -8.02
CA ILE A 25 14.75 -1.17 -8.33
C ILE A 25 14.73 -1.52 -9.82
N TRP A 26 14.79 -0.49 -10.70
CA TRP A 26 14.77 -0.73 -12.14
C TRP A 26 16.13 -1.20 -12.64
N SER A 27 16.15 -2.24 -13.47
CA SER A 27 17.36 -2.86 -14.05
C SER A 27 18.32 -3.47 -13.00
N THR A 28 17.89 -3.62 -11.75
CA THR A 28 18.71 -4.11 -10.64
C THR A 28 18.01 -5.28 -9.94
N GLU A 29 18.58 -5.71 -8.81
CA GLU A 29 17.97 -6.69 -7.92
C GLU A 29 17.47 -5.98 -6.67
N ALA A 30 16.14 -5.93 -6.47
CA ALA A 30 15.53 -5.38 -5.28
C ALA A 30 14.66 -6.42 -4.60
N VAL A 31 14.87 -6.63 -3.28
CA VAL A 31 14.14 -7.61 -2.48
C VAL A 31 13.47 -6.91 -1.30
N PHE A 32 12.20 -7.17 -1.13
CA PHE A 32 11.39 -6.78 0.03
C PHE A 32 11.04 -8.06 0.80
N GLN A 33 11.36 -8.09 2.08
CA GLN A 33 11.13 -9.22 2.95
C GLN A 33 9.98 -8.92 3.92
N LYS A 34 9.17 -9.91 4.22
CA LYS A 34 8.12 -9.85 5.25
C LYS A 34 8.72 -9.46 6.60
N GLY A 35 8.00 -8.68 7.39
CA GLY A 35 8.45 -8.23 8.71
C GLY A 35 9.37 -7.01 8.70
N HIS A 36 9.75 -6.49 7.53
CA HIS A 36 10.66 -5.34 7.40
C HIS A 36 9.93 -4.08 6.90
N LEU A 37 10.52 -2.92 7.19
CA LEU A 37 9.98 -1.61 6.82
C LEU A 37 10.85 -0.92 5.76
N TYR A 38 10.25 -0.65 4.61
CA TYR A 38 10.92 -0.08 3.43
C TYR A 38 10.34 1.27 3.04
N LEU A 39 11.20 2.15 2.56
CA LEU A 39 10.82 3.37 1.86
C LEU A 39 11.21 3.25 0.38
N VAL A 40 10.29 3.56 -0.52
CA VAL A 40 10.55 3.70 -1.96
C VAL A 40 10.36 5.17 -2.33
N GLU A 41 11.48 5.85 -2.55
CA GLU A 41 11.49 7.25 -2.95
C GLU A 41 11.56 7.41 -4.46
N ALA A 42 10.77 8.32 -4.97
CA ALA A 42 10.77 8.65 -6.39
C ALA A 42 10.47 10.12 -6.59
N ASP A 43 11.19 10.77 -7.48
CA ASP A 43 10.73 12.03 -8.05
C ASP A 43 9.49 11.80 -8.92
N SER A 44 8.76 12.89 -9.20
CA SER A 44 7.60 12.81 -10.10
C SER A 44 8.00 12.24 -11.47
N GLY A 45 7.22 11.28 -11.96
CA GLY A 45 7.47 10.64 -13.26
C GLY A 45 8.51 9.50 -13.27
N LYS A 46 9.17 9.19 -12.16
CA LYS A 46 10.18 8.12 -12.05
C LYS A 46 9.62 6.70 -11.92
N GLY A 47 8.30 6.50 -12.01
CA GLY A 47 7.71 5.17 -12.06
C GLY A 47 7.14 4.64 -10.75
N LYS A 48 6.89 5.48 -9.73
CA LYS A 48 6.30 5.10 -8.46
C LYS A 48 4.95 4.37 -8.63
N SER A 49 4.00 4.95 -9.37
CA SER A 49 2.71 4.32 -9.65
C SER A 49 2.85 3.05 -10.50
N THR A 50 3.92 2.96 -11.32
CA THR A 50 4.27 1.76 -12.08
C THR A 50 4.74 0.66 -11.13
N PHE A 51 5.63 0.97 -10.18
CA PHE A 51 6.07 0.05 -9.13
C PHE A 51 4.87 -0.49 -8.35
N CYS A 52 4.02 0.40 -7.81
CA CYS A 52 2.81 -0.01 -7.11
C CYS A 52 1.92 -0.92 -7.96
N SER A 53 1.75 -0.59 -9.25
CA SER A 53 0.92 -1.37 -10.18
C SER A 53 1.48 -2.76 -10.46
N TYR A 54 2.81 -2.93 -10.48
CA TYR A 54 3.45 -4.24 -10.65
C TYR A 54 3.30 -5.10 -9.39
N VAL A 55 3.51 -4.51 -8.20
CA VAL A 55 3.33 -5.21 -6.93
C VAL A 55 1.91 -5.76 -6.77
N VAL A 56 0.87 -5.00 -7.17
CA VAL A 56 -0.53 -5.44 -7.04
C VAL A 56 -1.08 -6.14 -8.30
N GLY A 57 -0.25 -6.30 -9.34
CA GLY A 57 -0.62 -7.01 -10.57
C GLY A 57 -1.62 -6.30 -11.46
N TYR A 58 -1.67 -4.96 -11.44
CA TYR A 58 -2.51 -4.18 -12.35
C TYR A 58 -1.87 -3.97 -13.71
N ARG A 59 -0.53 -4.02 -13.77
CA ARG A 59 0.25 -3.93 -15.01
C ARG A 59 1.26 -5.05 -15.07
N ARG A 60 1.63 -5.46 -16.30
CA ARG A 60 2.61 -6.52 -16.60
C ARG A 60 3.51 -6.15 -17.78
N ASP A 61 3.56 -4.87 -18.14
CA ASP A 61 4.31 -4.33 -19.26
C ASP A 61 5.74 -4.00 -18.86
N TYR A 62 6.51 -5.04 -18.57
CA TYR A 62 7.92 -4.96 -18.21
C TYR A 62 8.72 -6.13 -18.80
N SER A 63 10.05 -5.97 -18.90
CA SER A 63 11.01 -7.06 -19.04
C SER A 63 11.63 -7.38 -17.67
N GLY A 64 12.32 -8.52 -17.57
CA GLY A 64 12.80 -9.02 -16.27
C GLY A 64 11.71 -9.77 -15.52
N HIS A 65 11.86 -9.94 -14.20
CA HIS A 65 11.01 -10.79 -13.40
C HIS A 65 10.56 -10.07 -12.13
N VAL A 66 9.24 -10.10 -11.85
CA VAL A 66 8.67 -9.78 -10.54
C VAL A 66 8.27 -11.09 -9.90
N MET A 67 8.94 -11.47 -8.81
CA MET A 67 8.75 -12.74 -8.14
C MET A 67 8.05 -12.54 -6.80
N PHE A 68 7.12 -13.42 -6.47
CA PHE A 68 6.59 -13.60 -5.12
C PHE A 68 7.07 -14.95 -4.61
N ASP A 69 7.92 -14.91 -3.60
CA ASP A 69 8.74 -16.05 -3.18
C ASP A 69 9.51 -16.61 -4.40
N GLU A 70 9.33 -17.86 -4.76
CA GLU A 70 9.97 -18.50 -5.92
C GLU A 70 9.11 -18.46 -7.19
N THR A 71 7.96 -17.78 -7.18
CA THR A 71 7.02 -17.81 -8.31
C THR A 71 7.03 -16.49 -9.08
N ASP A 72 7.26 -16.56 -10.40
CA ASP A 72 7.14 -15.40 -11.27
C ASP A 72 5.68 -14.99 -11.44
N THR A 73 5.39 -13.74 -11.15
CA THR A 73 4.03 -13.17 -11.23
C THR A 73 3.45 -13.16 -12.64
N MET A 74 4.29 -13.31 -13.68
CA MET A 74 3.82 -13.49 -15.07
C MET A 74 3.04 -14.78 -15.25
N SER A 75 3.29 -15.81 -14.43
CA SER A 75 2.57 -17.09 -14.46
C SER A 75 1.23 -17.05 -13.71
N PHE A 76 0.95 -15.98 -12.94
CA PHE A 76 -0.25 -15.89 -12.11
C PHE A 76 -1.52 -15.81 -12.96
N THR A 77 -2.47 -16.66 -12.60
CA THR A 77 -3.84 -16.63 -13.11
C THR A 77 -4.64 -15.50 -12.43
N VAL A 78 -5.85 -15.25 -12.94
CA VAL A 78 -6.79 -14.31 -12.29
C VAL A 78 -7.09 -14.74 -10.85
N LYS A 79 -7.23 -16.07 -10.60
CA LYS A 79 -7.48 -16.61 -9.26
C LYS A 79 -6.34 -16.35 -8.30
N ASP A 80 -5.09 -16.48 -8.77
CA ASP A 80 -3.90 -16.19 -7.95
C ASP A 80 -3.86 -14.72 -7.56
N TRP A 81 -4.10 -13.81 -8.51
CA TRP A 81 -4.17 -12.37 -8.24
C TRP A 81 -5.33 -11.98 -7.32
N VAL A 82 -6.47 -12.64 -7.40
CA VAL A 82 -7.57 -12.45 -6.44
C VAL A 82 -7.11 -12.83 -5.04
N ASN A 83 -6.48 -14.01 -4.88
CA ASN A 83 -5.97 -14.47 -3.60
C ASN A 83 -4.90 -13.50 -3.03
N VAL A 84 -3.94 -13.10 -3.87
CA VAL A 84 -2.89 -12.12 -3.47
C VAL A 84 -3.51 -10.84 -2.91
N ARG A 85 -4.46 -10.24 -3.61
CA ARG A 85 -5.10 -8.98 -3.21
C ARG A 85 -6.08 -9.10 -2.04
N GLN A 86 -6.56 -10.30 -1.76
CA GLN A 86 -7.46 -10.52 -0.62
C GLN A 86 -6.72 -10.87 0.67
N ARG A 87 -5.54 -11.52 0.57
CA ARG A 87 -4.90 -12.16 1.73
C ARG A 87 -3.41 -11.87 1.91
N HIS A 88 -2.72 -11.39 0.87
CA HIS A 88 -1.26 -11.27 0.92
C HIS A 88 -0.76 -9.83 0.75
N ILE A 89 -1.43 -9.03 -0.08
CA ILE A 89 -1.03 -7.63 -0.29
C ILE A 89 -2.21 -6.71 -0.02
N SER A 90 -2.09 -5.88 1.01
CA SER A 90 -2.97 -4.73 1.18
C SER A 90 -2.38 -3.50 0.50
N HIS A 91 -3.24 -2.60 0.02
CA HIS A 91 -2.82 -1.38 -0.67
C HIS A 91 -3.64 -0.17 -0.26
N LEU A 92 -2.97 0.84 0.30
CA LEU A 92 -3.49 2.19 0.41
C LEU A 92 -3.10 2.98 -0.85
N PHE A 93 -4.09 3.31 -1.66
CA PHE A 93 -3.91 4.03 -2.91
C PHE A 93 -3.75 5.54 -2.68
N GLN A 94 -2.93 6.20 -3.48
CA GLN A 94 -2.78 7.65 -3.47
C GLN A 94 -4.12 8.37 -3.72
N GLU A 95 -4.95 7.87 -4.68
CA GLU A 95 -6.27 8.42 -4.98
C GLU A 95 -7.36 7.92 -4.02
N LEU A 96 -7.00 7.25 -2.93
CA LEU A 96 -7.85 6.69 -1.87
C LEU A 96 -8.88 5.65 -2.37
N ARG A 97 -9.45 5.79 -3.55
CA ARG A 97 -10.45 4.91 -4.21
C ARG A 97 -11.63 4.56 -3.30
N LEU A 98 -12.13 5.54 -2.56
CA LEU A 98 -13.33 5.42 -1.74
C LEU A 98 -14.58 5.62 -2.60
N PHE A 99 -15.71 5.06 -2.14
CA PHE A 99 -17.02 5.25 -2.75
C PHE A 99 -17.68 6.49 -2.13
N PRO A 100 -17.82 7.62 -2.87
CA PRO A 100 -18.26 8.89 -2.28
C PRO A 100 -19.72 8.89 -1.81
N GLU A 101 -20.56 8.00 -2.35
CA GLU A 101 -21.97 7.85 -2.01
C GLU A 101 -22.19 7.06 -0.73
N LEU A 102 -21.22 6.23 -0.34
CA LEU A 102 -21.27 5.42 0.86
C LEU A 102 -20.74 6.19 2.08
N THR A 103 -21.15 5.76 3.25
CA THR A 103 -20.62 6.28 4.51
C THR A 103 -19.18 5.83 4.73
N ALA A 104 -18.50 6.45 5.69
CA ALA A 104 -17.15 6.08 6.08
C ALA A 104 -17.09 4.62 6.54
N LEU A 105 -18.02 4.21 7.38
CA LEU A 105 -18.09 2.83 7.88
C LEU A 105 -18.39 1.83 6.76
N GLU A 106 -19.37 2.10 5.90
CA GLU A 106 -19.70 1.22 4.76
C GLU A 106 -18.50 1.00 3.83
N ASN A 107 -17.68 2.04 3.57
CA ASN A 107 -16.46 1.91 2.78
C ASN A 107 -15.45 0.92 3.36
N VAL A 108 -15.38 0.81 4.68
CA VAL A 108 -14.52 -0.13 5.39
C VAL A 108 -15.17 -1.52 5.44
N GLU A 109 -16.45 -1.60 5.78
CA GLU A 109 -17.19 -2.86 5.93
C GLU A 109 -17.27 -3.66 4.61
N ILE A 110 -17.44 -3.00 3.46
CA ILE A 110 -17.39 -3.68 2.14
C ILE A 110 -16.08 -4.44 1.96
N LYS A 111 -14.95 -3.85 2.36
CA LYS A 111 -13.65 -4.50 2.25
C LYS A 111 -13.50 -5.61 3.29
N ASN A 112 -13.90 -5.36 4.53
CA ASN A 112 -13.84 -6.34 5.60
C ASN A 112 -14.72 -7.58 5.31
N ALA A 113 -15.88 -7.40 4.70
CA ALA A 113 -16.80 -8.48 4.36
C ALA A 113 -16.19 -9.57 3.44
N ILE A 114 -15.10 -9.25 2.71
CA ILE A 114 -14.43 -10.21 1.83
C ILE A 114 -13.75 -11.31 2.63
N THR A 115 -13.19 -10.98 3.80
CA THR A 115 -12.40 -11.93 4.61
C THR A 115 -12.94 -12.09 6.03
N GLY A 116 -13.76 -11.16 6.53
CA GLY A 116 -14.24 -11.13 7.91
C GLY A 116 -13.10 -11.00 8.93
N PHE A 117 -12.01 -10.31 8.55
CA PHE A 117 -10.75 -10.33 9.30
C PHE A 117 -10.82 -9.53 10.60
N LYS A 118 -11.54 -8.39 10.61
CA LYS A 118 -11.70 -7.54 11.78
C LYS A 118 -13.12 -7.54 12.30
N SER A 119 -13.28 -7.49 13.63
CA SER A 119 -14.56 -7.24 14.25
C SER A 119 -15.03 -5.80 14.02
N ARG A 120 -16.32 -5.55 14.16
CA ARG A 120 -16.88 -4.19 14.04
C ARG A 120 -16.35 -3.28 15.14
N GLU A 121 -16.14 -3.81 16.33
CA GLU A 121 -15.62 -3.10 17.50
C GLU A 121 -14.20 -2.60 17.24
N GLU A 122 -13.30 -3.45 16.72
CA GLU A 122 -11.94 -3.05 16.34
C GLU A 122 -11.94 -1.95 15.26
N ILE A 123 -12.84 -2.05 14.29
CA ILE A 123 -12.98 -1.02 13.24
C ILE A 123 -13.39 0.31 13.85
N ILE A 124 -14.41 0.33 14.74
CA ILE A 124 -14.88 1.54 15.41
C ILE A 124 -13.78 2.15 16.27
N GLU A 125 -13.03 1.35 17.01
CA GLU A 125 -11.88 1.80 17.80
C GLU A 125 -10.86 2.55 16.95
N TRP A 126 -10.54 2.06 15.75
CA TRP A 126 -9.64 2.77 14.82
C TRP A 126 -10.22 4.10 14.33
N PHE A 127 -11.52 4.18 14.11
CA PHE A 127 -12.18 5.46 13.80
C PHE A 127 -12.03 6.46 14.94
N ASP A 128 -12.20 6.03 16.19
CA ASP A 128 -12.06 6.88 17.38
C ASP A 128 -10.59 7.31 17.57
N MET A 129 -9.65 6.37 17.47
CA MET A 129 -8.21 6.67 17.55
C MET A 129 -7.75 7.70 16.50
N LEU A 130 -8.33 7.65 15.30
CA LEU A 130 -8.04 8.58 14.21
C LEU A 130 -8.86 9.89 14.28
N GLY A 131 -9.64 10.11 15.35
CA GLY A 131 -10.43 11.32 15.56
C GLY A 131 -11.52 11.55 14.53
N ILE A 132 -12.09 10.47 13.98
CA ILE A 132 -13.20 10.47 13.01
C ILE A 132 -14.35 9.56 13.44
N GLY A 133 -14.47 9.21 14.73
CA GLY A 133 -15.55 8.39 15.27
C GLY A 133 -16.94 9.03 15.08
N ASP A 134 -17.03 10.36 15.15
CA ASP A 134 -18.26 11.11 14.85
C ASP A 134 -18.65 11.08 13.36
N LYS A 135 -17.80 10.56 12.47
CA LYS A 135 -17.98 10.50 11.02
C LYS A 135 -18.38 9.13 10.48
N LEU A 136 -18.56 8.11 11.33
CA LEU A 136 -18.91 6.75 10.90
C LEU A 136 -20.04 6.72 9.86
N ASN A 137 -21.10 7.50 10.09
CA ASN A 137 -22.27 7.56 9.22
C ASN A 137 -22.23 8.75 8.21
N ALA A 138 -21.13 9.49 8.16
CA ALA A 138 -20.96 10.55 7.17
C ALA A 138 -20.60 9.97 5.82
N LYS A 139 -21.24 10.45 4.74
CA LYS A 139 -20.87 10.08 3.37
C LYS A 139 -19.48 10.61 3.03
N ILE A 140 -18.67 9.79 2.39
CA ILE A 140 -17.30 10.15 1.99
C ILE A 140 -17.24 11.45 1.20
N GLY A 141 -18.17 11.66 0.27
CA GLY A 141 -18.24 12.88 -0.53
C GLY A 141 -18.47 14.20 0.25
N ARG A 142 -18.77 14.10 1.58
CA ARG A 142 -18.93 15.25 2.49
C ARG A 142 -17.78 15.41 3.48
N MET A 143 -16.78 14.54 3.41
CA MET A 143 -15.62 14.54 4.30
C MET A 143 -14.46 15.32 3.67
N SER A 144 -13.64 15.95 4.52
CA SER A 144 -12.38 16.55 4.05
C SER A 144 -11.43 15.46 3.52
N PHE A 145 -10.48 15.85 2.66
CA PHE A 145 -9.53 14.88 2.09
C PHE A 145 -8.73 14.15 3.18
N GLY A 146 -8.26 14.85 4.23
CA GLY A 146 -7.57 14.21 5.35
C GLY A 146 -8.45 13.24 6.17
N GLN A 147 -9.78 13.49 6.26
CA GLN A 147 -10.72 12.53 6.86
C GLN A 147 -10.88 11.30 5.95
N GLN A 148 -11.02 11.50 4.65
CA GLN A 148 -11.08 10.42 3.66
C GLN A 148 -9.80 9.57 3.69
N GLN A 149 -8.63 10.18 3.84
CA GLN A 149 -7.34 9.50 3.91
C GLN A 149 -7.27 8.56 5.12
N ARG A 150 -7.78 9.00 6.28
CA ARG A 150 -7.90 8.16 7.49
C ARG A 150 -8.86 6.98 7.28
N VAL A 151 -10.01 7.19 6.64
CA VAL A 151 -10.94 6.10 6.27
C VAL A 151 -10.27 5.11 5.31
N ALA A 152 -9.55 5.60 4.31
CA ALA A 152 -8.85 4.73 3.35
C ALA A 152 -7.75 3.90 4.02
N MET A 153 -7.07 4.44 5.04
CA MET A 153 -6.11 3.67 5.84
C MET A 153 -6.82 2.55 6.61
N ILE A 154 -7.89 2.85 7.34
CA ILE A 154 -8.67 1.81 8.05
C ILE A 154 -9.09 0.72 7.05
N ARG A 155 -9.63 1.10 5.89
CA ARG A 155 -10.04 0.15 4.85
C ARG A 155 -8.88 -0.71 4.34
N ALA A 156 -7.66 -0.18 4.28
CA ALA A 156 -6.50 -0.98 3.91
C ALA A 156 -6.13 -2.01 4.98
N LEU A 157 -6.37 -1.73 6.26
CA LEU A 157 -5.99 -2.58 7.38
C LEU A 157 -7.00 -3.69 7.72
N VAL A 158 -8.25 -3.65 7.20
CA VAL A 158 -9.29 -4.63 7.53
C VAL A 158 -9.23 -5.94 6.73
N GLN A 159 -8.06 -6.32 6.26
CA GLN A 159 -7.82 -7.62 5.62
C GLN A 159 -6.51 -8.22 6.14
N PRO A 160 -6.33 -9.55 6.05
CA PRO A 160 -5.02 -10.13 6.29
C PRO A 160 -4.04 -9.71 5.17
N PHE A 161 -2.77 -9.54 5.53
CA PHE A 161 -1.71 -9.24 4.56
C PHE A 161 -0.34 -9.71 5.04
N ASP A 162 0.50 -10.13 4.11
CA ASP A 162 1.93 -10.35 4.33
C ASP A 162 2.74 -9.09 4.04
N PHE A 163 2.20 -8.22 3.15
CA PHE A 163 2.74 -6.90 2.86
C PHE A 163 1.63 -5.86 2.78
N ILE A 164 1.90 -4.68 3.31
CA ILE A 164 1.09 -3.50 3.04
C ILE A 164 1.89 -2.50 2.21
N LEU A 165 1.32 -2.10 1.06
CA LEU A 165 1.84 -1.07 0.18
C LEU A 165 1.08 0.23 0.45
N VAL A 166 1.80 1.28 0.78
CA VAL A 166 1.22 2.56 1.25
C VAL A 166 1.73 3.68 0.37
N ASP A 167 0.86 4.14 -0.55
CA ASP A 167 1.25 5.08 -1.60
C ASP A 167 0.92 6.53 -1.20
N GLU A 168 1.95 7.32 -0.88
CA GLU A 168 1.88 8.72 -0.43
C GLU A 168 0.87 8.97 0.71
N PRO A 169 0.98 8.28 1.84
CA PRO A 169 -0.07 8.22 2.85
C PRO A 169 -0.37 9.53 3.57
N ILE A 170 0.51 10.51 3.52
CA ILE A 170 0.44 11.72 4.37
C ILE A 170 0.48 13.04 3.60
N SER A 171 0.22 13.02 2.31
CA SER A 171 0.32 14.22 1.46
C SER A 171 -0.56 15.40 1.92
N HIS A 172 -1.64 15.13 2.67
CA HIS A 172 -2.63 16.12 3.11
C HIS A 172 -2.97 16.02 4.61
N LEU A 173 -2.08 15.42 5.41
CA LEU A 173 -2.24 15.29 6.86
C LEU A 173 -1.28 16.21 7.60
N ASP A 174 -1.73 16.69 8.76
CA ASP A 174 -0.86 17.25 9.78
C ASP A 174 -0.02 16.14 10.45
N ASP A 175 1.03 16.55 11.14
CA ASP A 175 2.00 15.61 11.72
C ASP A 175 1.35 14.73 12.81
N THR A 176 0.43 15.27 13.61
CA THR A 176 -0.26 14.49 14.67
C THR A 176 -1.09 13.36 14.08
N ASN A 177 -1.91 13.62 13.05
CA ASN A 177 -2.70 12.60 12.38
C ASN A 177 -1.81 11.59 11.63
N SER A 178 -0.71 12.06 11.04
CA SER A 178 0.30 11.20 10.41
C SER A 178 0.91 10.21 11.41
N ASP A 179 1.30 10.67 12.60
CA ASP A 179 1.89 9.82 13.64
C ASP A 179 0.90 8.78 14.17
N ILE A 180 -0.38 9.15 14.36
CA ILE A 180 -1.42 8.20 14.78
C ILE A 180 -1.64 7.14 13.70
N MET A 181 -1.75 7.55 12.42
CA MET A 181 -1.87 6.60 11.29
C MET A 181 -0.68 5.65 11.22
N ALA A 182 0.53 6.18 11.36
CA ALA A 182 1.76 5.40 11.39
C ALA A 182 1.74 4.35 12.51
N LYS A 183 1.34 4.76 13.72
CA LYS A 183 1.25 3.87 14.88
C LYS A 183 0.25 2.72 14.66
N ILE A 184 -0.97 3.02 14.19
CA ILE A 184 -1.99 1.98 13.93
C ILE A 184 -1.48 1.01 12.86
N MET A 185 -0.97 1.52 11.75
CA MET A 185 -0.44 0.72 10.65
C MET A 185 0.71 -0.20 11.11
N MET A 186 1.67 0.35 11.86
CA MET A 186 2.83 -0.43 12.33
C MET A 186 2.45 -1.45 13.39
N THR A 187 1.47 -1.16 14.25
CA THR A 187 0.93 -2.13 15.21
C THR A 187 0.30 -3.29 14.46
N GLU A 188 -0.60 -3.00 13.53
CA GLU A 188 -1.28 -4.03 12.75
C GLU A 188 -0.30 -4.86 11.88
N ALA A 189 0.67 -4.22 11.24
CA ALA A 189 1.69 -4.91 10.47
C ALA A 189 2.54 -5.84 11.35
N LYS A 190 2.91 -5.39 12.56
CA LYS A 190 3.66 -6.20 13.52
C LYS A 190 2.85 -7.42 13.99
N ASP A 191 1.57 -7.23 14.30
CA ASP A 191 0.68 -8.31 14.78
C ASP A 191 0.49 -9.40 13.71
N GLN A 192 0.55 -9.02 12.43
CA GLN A 192 0.51 -9.95 11.29
C GLN A 192 1.90 -10.44 10.86
N GLY A 193 2.99 -9.93 11.47
CA GLY A 193 4.36 -10.19 11.01
C GLY A 193 4.63 -9.70 9.59
N ALA A 194 3.91 -8.67 9.14
CA ALA A 194 3.89 -8.21 7.75
C ALA A 194 5.01 -7.22 7.43
N GLY A 195 5.46 -7.21 6.18
CA GLY A 195 6.33 -6.16 5.64
C GLY A 195 5.54 -4.89 5.29
N VAL A 196 6.17 -3.74 5.44
CA VAL A 196 5.58 -2.43 5.11
C VAL A 196 6.42 -1.76 4.02
N ILE A 197 5.78 -1.37 2.93
CA ILE A 197 6.42 -0.64 1.83
C ILE A 197 5.70 0.70 1.69
N VAL A 198 6.37 1.78 2.09
CA VAL A 198 5.86 3.14 1.93
C VAL A 198 6.48 3.77 0.70
N THR A 199 5.67 4.38 -0.16
CA THR A 199 6.19 5.18 -1.27
C THR A 199 6.03 6.66 -0.97
N SER A 200 6.99 7.49 -1.40
CA SER A 200 6.98 8.93 -1.13
C SER A 200 7.56 9.76 -2.27
N ILE A 201 7.01 10.96 -2.43
CA ILE A 201 7.61 12.07 -3.18
C ILE A 201 7.90 13.20 -2.19
N GLY A 202 9.07 13.16 -1.54
CA GLY A 202 9.56 14.19 -0.62
C GLY A 202 9.06 14.09 0.83
N LYS A 203 7.74 14.18 1.12
CA LYS A 203 7.25 14.09 2.51
C LYS A 203 7.15 12.62 2.95
N ARG A 204 7.82 12.28 4.06
CA ARG A 204 7.87 10.91 4.62
C ARG A 204 7.07 10.83 5.91
N MET A 205 6.48 9.66 6.18
CA MET A 205 6.02 9.33 7.54
C MET A 205 7.23 9.24 8.49
N ASN A 206 7.03 9.66 9.71
CA ASN A 206 8.05 9.60 10.76
C ASN A 206 8.19 8.15 11.26
N LEU A 207 8.92 7.33 10.50
CA LEU A 207 9.14 5.91 10.74
C LEU A 207 10.62 5.58 10.62
N ASN A 208 11.07 4.55 11.34
CA ASN A 208 12.45 4.05 11.27
C ASN A 208 12.61 3.06 10.12
N TYR A 209 12.71 3.56 8.90
CA TYR A 209 12.90 2.73 7.71
C TYR A 209 14.22 1.97 7.77
N GLU A 210 14.17 0.64 7.58
CA GLU A 210 15.35 -0.22 7.57
C GLU A 210 16.14 -0.08 6.27
N LYS A 211 15.43 0.15 5.16
CA LYS A 211 16.06 0.38 3.86
C LYS A 211 15.25 1.37 3.03
N THR A 212 15.95 2.26 2.35
CA THR A 212 15.38 3.17 1.34
C THR A 212 15.86 2.74 -0.03
N PHE A 213 14.93 2.58 -0.96
CA PHE A 213 15.19 2.39 -2.38
C PHE A 213 14.83 3.67 -3.14
N LYS A 214 15.63 4.04 -4.11
CA LYS A 214 15.35 5.14 -5.06
C LYS A 214 14.89 4.58 -6.40
N LEU A 215 13.84 5.19 -6.97
CA LEU A 215 13.36 4.91 -8.32
C LEU A 215 13.92 5.89 -9.32
#